data_039095f4781c4798b74882f610a68acc
#
_entry.id   039095f4781c4798b74882f610a68acc
#
_cell.length_a   1.000
_cell.length_b   1.000
_cell.length_c   1.000
_cell.angle_alpha   90.00
_cell.angle_beta   90.00
_cell.angle_gamma   90.00
#
_symmetry.space_group_name_H-M   'P 1'
#
loop_
_entity.id
_entity.type
_entity.pdbx_description
1 polymer ?
#
loop_
_entity_poly.entity_id
_entity_poly.type
_entity_poly.pdbx_seq_one_letter_code
_entity_poly.pdbx_strand_id
1 'polypeptide(L)'
;FANYDPGELLENAEFEDCVFDHCRWLGTRVQNCRFNACTFDHCNFSGVVFSFTTMKDAWLLNSAFRSMAWGGLQGKSGVFQPFGKIKNCVFRYNDFSGMALNGFDWTGAELQQCTFDDTRLAGASFYGVRLGGTRFTRCDLQKADLRTAEEYAIDLETNKLKGARFSFPDVVRLLDGTGIVIE
;
A
#
# COMPACT_ATOMS: atom_id res chain seq x y z
N PHE A 1 -18.92 14.32 -1.03
CA PHE A 1 -18.30 15.07 0.08
C PHE A 1 -17.11 15.85 -0.48
N ALA A 2 -17.21 17.17 -0.53
CA ALA A 2 -16.11 18.03 -0.95
C ALA A 2 -15.56 18.80 0.25
N ASN A 3 -14.20 18.86 0.35
CA ASN A 3 -13.49 19.55 1.45
C ASN A 3 -13.94 19.11 2.87
N TYR A 4 -14.37 17.86 2.98
CA TYR A 4 -14.86 17.31 4.24
C TYR A 4 -13.68 16.99 5.18
N ASP A 5 -13.84 17.35 6.44
CA ASP A 5 -12.95 17.02 7.53
C ASP A 5 -13.77 16.30 8.61
N PRO A 6 -13.56 15.02 8.84
CA PRO A 6 -14.29 14.27 9.87
C PRO A 6 -13.89 14.64 11.30
N GLY A 7 -12.83 15.43 11.49
CA GLY A 7 -12.28 15.73 12.80
C GLY A 7 -11.52 14.56 13.42
N GLU A 8 -11.53 14.50 14.76
CA GLU A 8 -10.73 13.51 15.50
C GLU A 8 -11.32 12.09 15.48
N LEU A 9 -12.63 11.96 15.34
CA LEU A 9 -13.33 10.68 15.41
C LEU A 9 -14.46 10.61 14.38
N LEU A 10 -14.46 9.53 13.61
CA LEU A 10 -15.57 9.10 12.76
C LEU A 10 -15.96 7.69 13.19
N GLU A 11 -17.19 7.50 13.64
CA GLU A 11 -17.65 6.20 14.12
C GLU A 11 -19.05 5.82 13.61
N ASN A 12 -19.26 4.49 13.51
CA ASN A 12 -20.56 3.90 13.18
C ASN A 12 -21.15 4.41 11.86
N ALA A 13 -20.32 4.79 10.89
CA ALA A 13 -20.76 5.36 9.62
C ALA A 13 -20.64 4.35 8.47
N GLU A 14 -21.60 4.39 7.57
CA GLU A 14 -21.61 3.59 6.34
C GLU A 14 -21.68 4.53 5.13
N PHE A 15 -20.74 4.28 4.19
CA PHE A 15 -20.65 5.01 2.94
C PHE A 15 -20.65 4.00 1.79
N GLU A 16 -21.54 4.18 0.84
CA GLU A 16 -21.64 3.37 -0.36
C GLU A 16 -21.64 4.29 -1.59
N ASP A 17 -20.83 3.97 -2.57
CA ASP A 17 -20.66 4.73 -3.82
C ASP A 17 -20.37 6.23 -3.60
N CYS A 18 -19.74 6.57 -2.48
CA CYS A 18 -19.47 7.95 -2.12
C CYS A 18 -18.15 8.46 -2.74
N VAL A 19 -18.16 9.73 -3.12
CA VAL A 19 -16.95 10.44 -3.56
C VAL A 19 -16.53 11.43 -2.47
N PHE A 20 -15.29 11.28 -2.00
CA PHE A 20 -14.61 12.21 -1.10
C PHE A 20 -13.59 12.97 -1.95
N ASP A 21 -13.80 14.26 -2.14
CA ASP A 21 -12.96 15.10 -2.97
C ASP A 21 -12.33 16.22 -2.12
N HIS A 22 -11.00 16.37 -2.21
CA HIS A 22 -10.20 17.33 -1.45
C HIS A 22 -10.39 17.22 0.08
N CYS A 23 -10.70 16.04 0.59
CA CYS A 23 -10.98 15.82 2.02
C CYS A 23 -9.69 15.67 2.83
N ARG A 24 -9.76 16.09 4.10
CA ARG A 24 -8.62 16.06 5.02
C ARG A 24 -8.91 15.14 6.20
N TRP A 25 -8.17 14.05 6.29
CA TRP A 25 -8.27 13.03 7.32
C TRP A 25 -6.96 13.05 8.16
N LEU A 26 -6.87 14.01 9.08
CA LEU A 26 -5.63 14.24 9.83
C LEU A 26 -5.76 13.73 11.27
N GLY A 27 -5.08 12.63 11.58
CA GLY A 27 -5.14 12.03 12.92
C GLY A 27 -6.51 11.41 13.27
N THR A 28 -7.41 11.32 12.30
CA THR A 28 -8.76 10.81 12.52
C THR A 28 -8.75 9.35 12.94
N ARG A 29 -9.45 9.04 14.03
CA ARG A 29 -9.79 7.67 14.40
C ARG A 29 -11.06 7.27 13.67
N VAL A 30 -10.98 6.23 12.84
CA VAL A 30 -12.11 5.70 12.07
C VAL A 30 -12.51 4.36 12.67
N GLN A 31 -13.65 4.31 13.34
CA GLN A 31 -14.08 3.15 14.12
C GLN A 31 -15.44 2.63 13.68
N ASN A 32 -15.51 1.30 13.49
CA ASN A 32 -16.75 0.63 13.11
C ASN A 32 -17.44 1.27 11.88
N CYS A 33 -16.63 1.66 10.88
CA CYS A 33 -17.11 2.26 9.65
C CYS A 33 -17.05 1.30 8.46
N ARG A 34 -17.85 1.54 7.45
CA ARG A 34 -17.84 0.80 6.19
C ARG A 34 -17.73 1.76 5.02
N PHE A 35 -16.78 1.48 4.14
CA PHE A 35 -16.60 2.21 2.88
C PHE A 35 -16.66 1.20 1.74
N ASN A 36 -17.79 1.16 1.02
CA ASN A 36 -17.99 0.29 -0.14
C ASN A 36 -17.95 1.12 -1.41
N ALA A 37 -17.16 0.71 -2.40
CA ALA A 37 -17.03 1.36 -3.71
C ALA A 37 -16.81 2.88 -3.64
N CYS A 38 -16.20 3.36 -2.56
CA CYS A 38 -15.95 4.79 -2.37
C CYS A 38 -14.73 5.25 -3.15
N THR A 39 -14.76 6.47 -3.64
CA THR A 39 -13.64 7.15 -4.28
C THR A 39 -13.08 8.23 -3.36
N PHE A 40 -11.76 8.21 -3.15
CA PHE A 40 -11.04 9.26 -2.46
C PHE A 40 -10.12 9.95 -3.45
N ASP A 41 -10.46 11.17 -3.83
CA ASP A 41 -9.73 11.95 -4.83
C ASP A 41 -9.17 13.23 -4.23
N HIS A 42 -7.91 13.55 -4.53
CA HIS A 42 -7.19 14.70 -3.96
C HIS A 42 -7.26 14.77 -2.42
N CYS A 43 -7.39 13.63 -1.75
CA CYS A 43 -7.50 13.56 -0.30
C CYS A 43 -6.12 13.49 0.38
N ASN A 44 -6.09 13.98 1.62
CA ASN A 44 -4.91 13.89 2.48
C ASN A 44 -5.23 13.07 3.73
N PHE A 45 -4.58 11.90 3.83
CA PHE A 45 -4.65 11.02 4.98
C PHE A 45 -3.31 11.04 5.72
N SER A 46 -3.31 11.47 6.95
CA SER A 46 -2.10 11.51 7.76
C SER A 46 -2.39 11.04 9.17
N GLY A 47 -1.73 9.97 9.61
CA GLY A 47 -1.92 9.43 10.96
C GLY A 47 -3.32 8.87 11.23
N VAL A 48 -4.06 8.50 10.19
CA VAL A 48 -5.40 7.90 10.37
C VAL A 48 -5.27 6.50 10.97
N VAL A 49 -6.10 6.22 11.96
CA VAL A 49 -6.15 4.91 12.63
C VAL A 49 -7.51 4.26 12.36
N PHE A 50 -7.45 3.09 11.73
CA PHE A 50 -8.63 2.27 11.49
C PHE A 50 -8.81 1.24 12.61
N SER A 51 -10.05 1.07 13.08
CA SER A 51 -10.45 0.03 14.03
C SER A 51 -11.82 -0.51 13.64
N PHE A 52 -11.95 -1.83 13.55
CA PHE A 52 -13.22 -2.49 13.18
C PHE A 52 -13.86 -1.92 11.91
N THR A 53 -13.04 -1.37 11.02
CA THR A 53 -13.48 -0.67 9.81
C THR A 53 -13.21 -1.54 8.60
N THR A 54 -14.12 -1.53 7.65
CA THR A 54 -13.95 -2.21 6.37
C THR A 54 -13.87 -1.19 5.24
N MET A 55 -12.99 -1.46 4.28
CA MET A 55 -12.92 -0.75 3.02
C MET A 55 -12.94 -1.79 1.91
N LYS A 56 -13.82 -1.65 0.95
CA LYS A 56 -13.96 -2.61 -0.14
C LYS A 56 -14.11 -1.87 -1.46
N ASP A 57 -13.35 -2.32 -2.46
CA ASP A 57 -13.38 -1.77 -3.82
C ASP A 57 -13.14 -0.25 -3.87
N ALA A 58 -12.41 0.29 -2.89
CA ALA A 58 -12.14 1.71 -2.82
C ALA A 58 -11.16 2.16 -3.92
N TRP A 59 -11.42 3.31 -4.49
CA TRP A 59 -10.52 3.96 -5.45
C TRP A 59 -9.77 5.10 -4.75
N LEU A 60 -8.44 5.02 -4.80
CA LEU A 60 -7.55 6.04 -4.25
C LEU A 60 -6.90 6.79 -5.41
N LEU A 61 -7.26 8.03 -5.60
CA LEU A 61 -6.83 8.84 -6.74
C LEU A 61 -6.14 10.12 -6.24
N ASN A 62 -5.03 10.47 -6.87
CA ASN A 62 -4.34 11.75 -6.64
C ASN A 62 -4.16 12.12 -5.15
N SER A 63 -4.06 11.12 -4.27
CA SER A 63 -4.16 11.28 -2.82
C SER A 63 -2.85 10.97 -2.12
N ALA A 64 -2.66 11.57 -0.94
CA ALA A 64 -1.47 11.38 -0.11
C ALA A 64 -1.82 10.65 1.20
N PHE A 65 -1.02 9.64 1.52
CA PHE A 65 -1.15 8.80 2.72
C PHE A 65 0.15 8.83 3.50
N ARG A 66 0.11 9.27 4.75
CA ARG A 66 1.29 9.38 5.58
C ARG A 66 1.09 8.77 6.96
N SER A 67 2.08 7.99 7.39
CA SER A 67 2.12 7.40 8.75
C SER A 67 0.85 6.63 9.09
N MET A 68 0.41 5.77 8.19
CA MET A 68 -0.79 4.95 8.37
C MET A 68 -0.43 3.48 8.55
N ALA A 69 -1.15 2.80 9.44
CA ALA A 69 -1.12 1.36 9.60
C ALA A 69 -2.40 0.75 9.02
N TRP A 70 -2.27 0.10 7.87
CA TRP A 70 -3.40 -0.45 7.12
C TRP A 70 -3.93 -1.77 7.69
N GLY A 71 -3.13 -2.46 8.49
CA GLY A 71 -3.54 -3.73 9.14
C GLY A 71 -4.73 -3.61 10.10
N GLY A 72 -5.12 -2.39 10.48
CA GLY A 72 -6.32 -2.12 11.27
C GLY A 72 -7.64 -2.23 10.49
N LEU A 73 -7.58 -2.29 9.16
CA LEU A 73 -8.73 -2.57 8.33
C LEU A 73 -9.12 -4.04 8.46
N GLN A 74 -10.42 -4.28 8.61
CA GLN A 74 -10.96 -5.64 8.68
C GLN A 74 -11.39 -6.13 7.32
N GLY A 75 -11.18 -7.42 7.06
CA GLY A 75 -11.63 -8.12 5.87
C GLY A 75 -12.00 -9.56 6.17
N LYS A 76 -12.77 -10.19 5.29
CA LYS A 76 -13.05 -11.63 5.39
C LYS A 76 -11.73 -12.40 5.24
N SER A 77 -11.49 -13.36 6.11
CA SER A 77 -10.26 -14.14 6.15
C SER A 77 -9.86 -14.70 4.77
N GLY A 78 -8.62 -14.45 4.37
CA GLY A 78 -7.98 -15.10 3.25
C GLY A 78 -7.57 -14.23 2.08
N VAL A 79 -8.38 -13.31 1.60
CA VAL A 79 -8.04 -12.40 0.50
C VAL A 79 -8.76 -11.07 0.75
N PHE A 80 -8.11 -10.16 1.43
CA PHE A 80 -8.65 -8.83 1.64
C PHE A 80 -7.82 -7.81 0.87
N GLN A 81 -8.38 -7.32 -0.21
CA GLN A 81 -7.85 -6.17 -0.92
C GLN A 81 -8.73 -4.97 -0.60
N PRO A 82 -8.26 -4.04 0.24
CA PRO A 82 -9.07 -2.88 0.63
C PRO A 82 -9.26 -1.90 -0.54
N PHE A 83 -8.37 -1.97 -1.52
CA PHE A 83 -8.36 -1.03 -2.64
C PHE A 83 -8.75 -1.74 -3.94
N GLY A 84 -9.69 -1.18 -4.68
CA GLY A 84 -9.99 -1.61 -6.03
C GLY A 84 -9.01 -1.00 -7.05
N LYS A 85 -8.55 0.23 -6.80
CA LYS A 85 -7.63 0.95 -7.69
C LYS A 85 -6.84 2.01 -6.96
N ILE A 86 -5.55 2.13 -7.35
CA ILE A 86 -4.68 3.24 -6.94
C ILE A 86 -4.20 3.96 -8.20
N LYS A 87 -4.18 5.29 -8.19
CA LYS A 87 -3.61 6.09 -9.27
C LYS A 87 -3.07 7.41 -8.74
N ASN A 88 -1.83 7.74 -9.09
CA ASN A 88 -1.15 8.98 -8.68
C ASN A 88 -1.17 9.20 -7.17
N CYS A 89 -0.97 8.14 -6.38
CA CYS A 89 -0.99 8.22 -4.93
C CYS A 89 0.42 8.13 -4.35
N VAL A 90 0.64 8.89 -3.27
CA VAL A 90 1.91 8.89 -2.55
C VAL A 90 1.69 8.32 -1.15
N PHE A 91 2.42 7.25 -0.84
CA PHE A 91 2.43 6.59 0.46
C PHE A 91 3.78 6.84 1.13
N ARG A 92 3.79 7.51 2.29
CA ARG A 92 5.01 7.76 3.06
C ARG A 92 4.89 7.25 4.48
N TYR A 93 5.86 6.46 4.92
CA TYR A 93 5.88 5.88 6.27
C TYR A 93 4.62 5.03 6.56
N ASN A 94 4.13 4.31 5.56
CA ASN A 94 2.95 3.46 5.73
C ASN A 94 3.36 2.04 6.09
N ASP A 95 2.53 1.40 6.90
CA ASP A 95 2.71 0.01 7.30
C ASP A 95 1.60 -0.86 6.67
N PHE A 96 2.02 -1.77 5.79
CA PHE A 96 1.17 -2.77 5.12
C PHE A 96 1.42 -4.19 5.64
N SER A 97 2.05 -4.32 6.81
CA SER A 97 2.46 -5.61 7.36
C SER A 97 1.27 -6.54 7.59
N GLY A 98 1.46 -7.82 7.31
CA GLY A 98 0.47 -8.88 7.48
C GLY A 98 -0.68 -8.87 6.47
N MET A 99 -0.70 -7.94 5.53
CA MET A 99 -1.80 -7.81 4.57
C MET A 99 -1.74 -8.88 3.47
N ALA A 100 -2.90 -9.20 2.90
CA ALA A 100 -3.03 -10.07 1.73
C ALA A 100 -3.25 -9.23 0.48
N LEU A 101 -2.16 -8.92 -0.21
CA LEU A 101 -2.14 -8.04 -1.39
C LEU A 101 -1.69 -8.81 -2.65
N ASN A 102 -2.05 -10.10 -2.74
CA ASN A 102 -1.74 -10.92 -3.91
C ASN A 102 -2.38 -10.33 -5.18
N GLY A 103 -1.59 -10.22 -6.24
CA GLY A 103 -2.04 -9.69 -7.52
C GLY A 103 -2.40 -8.21 -7.50
N PHE A 104 -2.12 -7.49 -6.41
CA PHE A 104 -2.45 -6.08 -6.32
C PHE A 104 -1.58 -5.23 -7.24
N ASP A 105 -2.19 -4.25 -7.92
CA ASP A 105 -1.49 -3.35 -8.84
C ASP A 105 -1.14 -2.02 -8.16
N TRP A 106 0.15 -1.83 -7.90
CA TRP A 106 0.72 -0.60 -7.35
C TRP A 106 1.15 0.40 -8.42
N THR A 107 0.95 0.08 -9.70
CA THR A 107 1.36 0.96 -10.80
C THR A 107 0.76 2.35 -10.66
N GLY A 108 1.58 3.38 -10.75
CA GLY A 108 1.17 4.77 -10.54
C GLY A 108 1.14 5.22 -9.07
N ALA A 109 1.60 4.38 -8.15
CA ALA A 109 1.89 4.78 -6.77
C ALA A 109 3.36 5.15 -6.60
N GLU A 110 3.65 5.94 -5.58
CA GLU A 110 4.98 6.18 -5.03
C GLU A 110 4.98 5.69 -3.57
N LEU A 111 5.90 4.78 -3.26
CA LEU A 111 6.04 4.20 -1.92
C LEU A 111 7.37 4.64 -1.33
N GLN A 112 7.33 5.47 -0.29
CA GLN A 112 8.53 5.97 0.37
C GLN A 112 8.56 5.55 1.84
N GLN A 113 9.64 4.89 2.24
CA GLN A 113 9.87 4.44 3.62
C GLN A 113 8.65 3.66 4.19
N CYS A 114 8.02 2.87 3.33
CA CYS A 114 6.93 1.99 3.70
C CYS A 114 7.47 0.64 4.21
N THR A 115 6.64 -0.09 4.92
CA THR A 115 6.97 -1.41 5.45
C THR A 115 5.99 -2.45 4.94
N PHE A 116 6.54 -3.53 4.40
CA PHE A 116 5.84 -4.77 4.11
C PHE A 116 6.54 -5.87 4.89
N ASP A 117 5.95 -6.32 5.97
CA ASP A 117 6.46 -7.41 6.79
C ASP A 117 5.41 -8.53 6.86
N ASP A 118 5.82 -9.79 6.65
CA ASP A 118 4.92 -10.94 6.55
C ASP A 118 3.74 -10.72 5.57
N THR A 119 3.95 -9.92 4.52
CA THR A 119 2.91 -9.54 3.56
C THR A 119 2.85 -10.50 2.38
N ARG A 120 1.64 -10.87 1.96
CA ARG A 120 1.42 -11.70 0.77
C ARG A 120 1.28 -10.81 -0.46
N LEU A 121 2.26 -10.87 -1.35
CA LEU A 121 2.39 -10.06 -2.55
C LEU A 121 2.57 -10.91 -3.82
N ALA A 122 2.18 -12.19 -3.77
CA ALA A 122 2.36 -13.07 -4.91
C ALA A 122 1.63 -12.53 -6.16
N GLY A 123 2.37 -12.35 -7.26
CA GLY A 123 1.84 -11.78 -8.49
C GLY A 123 1.49 -10.29 -8.46
N ALA A 124 1.82 -9.57 -7.39
CA ALA A 124 1.61 -8.12 -7.32
C ALA A 124 2.46 -7.38 -8.37
N SER A 125 1.92 -6.27 -8.89
CA SER A 125 2.64 -5.39 -9.82
C SER A 125 3.20 -4.17 -9.10
N PHE A 126 4.52 -4.03 -9.14
CA PHE A 126 5.25 -2.82 -8.77
C PHE A 126 5.91 -2.19 -10.03
N TYR A 127 5.33 -2.44 -11.20
CA TYR A 127 5.91 -1.97 -12.46
C TYR A 127 6.05 -0.44 -12.47
N GLY A 128 7.28 0.06 -12.60
CA GLY A 128 7.60 1.49 -12.62
C GLY A 128 7.37 2.22 -11.30
N VAL A 129 7.22 1.51 -10.19
CA VAL A 129 6.98 2.12 -8.87
C VAL A 129 8.30 2.54 -8.23
N ARG A 130 8.33 3.75 -7.66
CA ARG A 130 9.44 4.20 -6.82
C ARG A 130 9.26 3.69 -5.40
N LEU A 131 10.26 2.97 -4.89
CA LEU A 131 10.22 2.23 -3.63
C LEU A 131 11.24 2.77 -2.61
N GLY A 132 11.55 4.07 -2.67
CA GLY A 132 12.62 4.68 -1.88
C GLY A 132 12.55 4.40 -0.38
N GLY A 133 13.52 3.62 0.14
CA GLY A 133 13.58 3.22 1.55
C GLY A 133 12.47 2.27 1.99
N THR A 134 11.65 1.76 1.08
CA THR A 134 10.61 0.76 1.37
C THR A 134 11.25 -0.60 1.60
N ARG A 135 10.82 -1.28 2.65
CA ARG A 135 11.36 -2.57 3.08
C ARG A 135 10.36 -3.69 2.89
N PHE A 136 10.87 -4.81 2.39
CA PHE A 136 10.15 -6.08 2.25
C PHE A 136 10.85 -7.12 3.10
N THR A 137 10.18 -7.62 4.13
CA THR A 137 10.71 -8.62 5.05
C THR A 137 9.71 -9.78 5.15
N ARG A 138 10.19 -11.01 4.99
CA ARG A 138 9.40 -12.23 5.04
C ARG A 138 8.16 -12.23 4.11
N CYS A 139 8.23 -11.47 3.01
CA CYS A 139 7.14 -11.36 2.05
C CYS A 139 7.10 -12.53 1.05
N ASP A 140 5.90 -12.84 0.60
CA ASP A 140 5.72 -13.69 -0.57
C ASP A 140 5.60 -12.81 -1.82
N LEU A 141 6.71 -12.65 -2.54
CA LEU A 141 6.83 -11.90 -3.79
C LEU A 141 6.90 -12.81 -5.02
N GLN A 142 6.47 -14.07 -4.89
CA GLN A 142 6.50 -15.01 -6.03
C GLN A 142 5.71 -14.44 -7.22
N LYS A 143 6.33 -14.48 -8.41
CA LYS A 143 5.74 -13.94 -9.65
C LYS A 143 5.41 -12.43 -9.62
N ALA A 144 5.82 -11.68 -8.61
CA ALA A 144 5.64 -10.23 -8.60
C ALA A 144 6.41 -9.56 -9.76
N ASP A 145 5.88 -8.46 -10.26
CA ASP A 145 6.48 -7.69 -11.35
C ASP A 145 7.13 -6.42 -10.79
N LEU A 146 8.46 -6.43 -10.68
CA LEU A 146 9.28 -5.29 -10.25
C LEU A 146 10.10 -4.71 -11.41
N ARG A 147 9.71 -4.96 -12.65
CA ARG A 147 10.40 -4.37 -13.79
C ARG A 147 10.26 -2.86 -13.76
N THR A 148 11.35 -2.16 -14.02
CA THR A 148 11.43 -0.69 -13.96
C THR A 148 11.02 -0.07 -12.60
N ALA A 149 10.86 -0.90 -11.56
CA ALA A 149 10.76 -0.40 -10.20
C ALA A 149 12.12 0.12 -9.74
N GLU A 150 12.11 1.23 -9.00
CA GLU A 150 13.33 1.93 -8.59
C GLU A 150 13.53 1.88 -7.07
N GLU A 151 14.79 1.93 -6.63
CA GLU A 151 15.19 2.15 -5.24
C GLU A 151 14.68 1.08 -4.25
N TYR A 152 14.32 -0.13 -4.71
CA TYR A 152 13.90 -1.20 -3.82
C TYR A 152 15.06 -1.78 -3.01
N ALA A 153 14.76 -2.20 -1.77
CA ALA A 153 15.64 -2.98 -0.92
C ALA A 153 14.92 -4.28 -0.54
N ILE A 154 15.30 -5.37 -1.20
CA ILE A 154 14.69 -6.70 -1.02
C ILE A 154 15.78 -7.68 -0.63
N ASP A 155 15.68 -8.22 0.56
CA ASP A 155 16.58 -9.26 1.06
C ASP A 155 16.19 -10.60 0.43
N LEU A 156 17.15 -11.23 -0.24
CA LEU A 156 16.97 -12.52 -0.92
C LEU A 156 16.78 -13.70 0.06
N GLU A 157 17.30 -13.58 1.29
CA GLU A 157 17.25 -14.66 2.28
C GLU A 157 15.89 -14.77 2.96
N THR A 158 15.24 -13.63 3.16
CA THR A 158 14.00 -13.57 3.93
C THR A 158 12.74 -13.59 3.07
N ASN A 159 12.84 -13.23 1.78
CA ASN A 159 11.69 -13.11 0.89
C ASN A 159 11.59 -14.26 -0.11
N LYS A 160 10.37 -14.64 -0.50
CA LYS A 160 10.12 -15.64 -1.54
C LYS A 160 10.02 -14.96 -2.89
N LEU A 161 10.99 -15.19 -3.78
CA LEU A 161 11.12 -14.50 -5.07
C LEU A 161 10.95 -15.40 -6.30
N LYS A 162 10.49 -16.63 -6.15
CA LYS A 162 10.36 -17.56 -7.29
C LYS A 162 9.48 -16.95 -8.40
N GLY A 163 10.09 -16.74 -9.57
CA GLY A 163 9.40 -16.18 -10.73
C GLY A 163 9.13 -14.68 -10.67
N ALA A 164 9.64 -13.96 -9.66
CA ALA A 164 9.61 -12.50 -9.65
C ALA A 164 10.42 -11.93 -10.82
N ARG A 165 9.96 -10.81 -11.37
CA ARG A 165 10.49 -10.18 -12.57
C ARG A 165 11.14 -8.86 -12.24
N PHE A 166 12.38 -8.68 -12.67
CA PHE A 166 13.17 -7.47 -12.46
C PHE A 166 13.72 -6.96 -13.79
N SER A 167 14.16 -5.73 -13.84
CA SER A 167 14.90 -5.14 -14.97
C SER A 167 16.35 -4.84 -14.58
N PHE A 168 17.24 -4.91 -15.55
CA PHE A 168 18.57 -4.34 -15.45
C PHE A 168 18.49 -2.80 -15.67
N PRO A 169 19.28 -1.95 -14.98
CA PRO A 169 20.36 -2.32 -14.05
C PRO A 169 19.89 -2.55 -12.59
N ASP A 170 18.68 -2.17 -12.21
CA ASP A 170 18.24 -2.14 -10.81
C ASP A 170 18.27 -3.52 -10.12
N VAL A 171 18.15 -4.60 -10.88
CA VAL A 171 18.24 -5.96 -10.33
C VAL A 171 19.55 -6.22 -9.58
N VAL A 172 20.62 -5.49 -9.90
CA VAL A 172 21.92 -5.59 -9.22
C VAL A 172 21.81 -5.24 -7.74
N ARG A 173 20.86 -4.37 -7.36
CA ARG A 173 20.58 -4.01 -5.96
C ARG A 173 20.18 -5.20 -5.07
N LEU A 174 19.71 -6.28 -5.65
CA LEU A 174 19.45 -7.52 -4.90
C LEU A 174 20.73 -8.15 -4.31
N LEU A 175 21.88 -7.75 -4.80
CA LEU A 175 23.18 -8.20 -4.32
C LEU A 175 23.78 -7.26 -3.26
N ASP A 176 23.12 -6.14 -2.98
CA ASP A 176 23.56 -5.20 -1.94
C ASP A 176 23.62 -5.93 -0.58
N GLY A 177 24.73 -5.80 0.10
CA GLY A 177 24.95 -6.46 1.39
C GLY A 177 25.42 -7.92 1.34
N THR A 178 25.47 -8.56 0.14
CA THR A 178 25.96 -9.95 0.01
C THR A 178 27.48 -10.05 -0.02
N GLY A 179 28.19 -8.92 -0.16
CA GLY A 179 29.65 -8.90 -0.35
C GLY A 179 30.14 -9.29 -1.73
N ILE A 180 29.24 -9.49 -2.70
CA ILE A 180 29.59 -9.76 -4.11
C ILE A 180 30.12 -8.48 -4.74
N VAL A 181 31.25 -8.59 -5.43
CA VAL A 181 31.86 -7.52 -6.23
C VAL A 181 31.44 -7.72 -7.68
N ILE A 182 30.89 -6.67 -8.30
CA ILE A 182 30.49 -6.64 -9.71
C ILE A 182 31.47 -5.70 -10.42
N GLU A 183 32.18 -6.20 -11.43
CA GLU A 183 33.14 -5.45 -12.26
C GLU A 183 32.56 -5.13 -13.64
#